data_328046b3ae8a37abd7d130f481581a7d
#
_entry.id   328046b3ae8a37abd7d130f481581a7d
#
_cell.length_a   1.000
_cell.length_b   1.000
_cell.length_c   1.000
_cell.angle_alpha   90.00
_cell.angle_beta   90.00
_cell.angle_gamma   90.00
#
_symmetry.space_group_name_H-M   'P 1'
#
loop_
_entity.id
_entity.type
_entity.pdbx_description
1 polymer ?
#
loop_
_entity_poly.entity_id
_entity_poly.type
_entity_poly.pdbx_seq_one_letter_code
_entity_poly.pdbx_strand_id
1 'polypeptide(L)'
;MANQGILGQAKPTTGSVLYAAPADRSASLAIRVANDGTASTFDVALKDYDQKLTLDAATYKLHKGDVISNYKVTVDQAFNDDAFDAGTLLTSSDGEKTLKFESATIPDYVEYFVKAVSTRTIAVQNLTGTEFAVGNTLSIGTSPNTTSVVLYEIINNEENATAVLRVGPDVIAGTGGGGGTGGALDDGDVIGITGGSATISTGGIATAENNFVFSTTTAVGTYQYYGANDSLEFFDDRAYRFNVADSSMNGLVFALSETINGEWGPDGIASSGDEGTEFTTGKTTNGTPGQSGAYVQYNFAGTVTPSQLYYYETTTGTAANSQYGGSDAAIDANTQYTYTSFFAYDVLGGWTNSTDTFTDSGVTYTVTAQTSGAYGYVRSYSGTALYFIKGEGSPDFAGSDTFRDVPKLAGGARAVATVSSVAVATTAEEAENLIVDGKNLTANSTEHITSIVLAPGERIVVSSATANNAFTAVGFEDASTELGVRLYNPTAE
;
A
#
# COMPACT_ATOMS: atom_id res chain seq x y z
N MET A 1 -27.16 -5.29 -19.19
CA MET A 1 -27.84 -5.83 -20.41
C MET A 1 -27.08 -5.33 -21.61
N ALA A 2 -26.83 -6.17 -22.61
CA ALA A 2 -26.19 -5.74 -23.82
C ALA A 2 -27.10 -4.74 -24.57
N ASN A 3 -26.55 -3.61 -25.02
CA ASN A 3 -27.27 -2.63 -25.79
C ASN A 3 -27.47 -3.12 -27.22
N GLN A 4 -28.59 -2.80 -27.81
CA GLN A 4 -28.90 -3.07 -29.22
C GLN A 4 -29.69 -1.93 -29.83
N GLY A 5 -29.52 -1.71 -31.12
CA GLY A 5 -30.17 -0.64 -31.85
C GLY A 5 -29.23 0.50 -32.20
N ILE A 6 -29.58 1.75 -31.89
CA ILE A 6 -28.72 2.89 -32.15
C ILE A 6 -27.71 2.98 -31.02
N LEU A 7 -26.43 2.78 -31.34
CA LEU A 7 -25.33 2.82 -30.38
C LEU A 7 -24.69 4.20 -30.28
N GLY A 8 -24.75 5.02 -31.35
CA GLY A 8 -24.18 6.36 -31.35
C GLY A 8 -24.68 7.21 -32.52
N GLN A 9 -24.69 8.54 -32.31
CA GLN A 9 -25.01 9.52 -33.34
C GLN A 9 -24.09 10.73 -33.24
N ALA A 10 -23.59 11.23 -34.33
CA ALA A 10 -22.76 12.43 -34.38
C ALA A 10 -22.93 13.19 -35.72
N LYS A 11 -22.67 14.50 -35.66
CA LYS A 11 -22.61 15.37 -36.85
C LYS A 11 -21.38 16.29 -36.75
N PRO A 12 -20.19 15.72 -36.76
CA PRO A 12 -18.96 16.46 -36.47
C PRO A 12 -18.39 17.15 -37.70
N THR A 13 -17.62 18.22 -37.45
CA THR A 13 -16.72 18.85 -38.44
C THR A 13 -15.25 18.57 -38.16
N THR A 14 -14.95 17.94 -37.03
CA THR A 14 -13.62 17.49 -36.64
C THR A 14 -13.73 16.09 -36.05
N GLY A 15 -12.64 15.34 -35.91
CA GLY A 15 -12.64 14.01 -35.35
C GLY A 15 -13.43 13.93 -34.01
N SER A 16 -14.42 13.06 -33.99
CA SER A 16 -15.31 12.86 -32.84
C SER A 16 -15.60 11.37 -32.65
N VAL A 17 -15.64 10.90 -31.41
CA VAL A 17 -16.03 9.52 -31.13
C VAL A 17 -17.51 9.34 -31.42
N LEU A 18 -17.83 8.45 -32.36
CA LEU A 18 -19.19 8.06 -32.70
C LEU A 18 -19.72 7.00 -31.74
N TYR A 19 -18.89 6.02 -31.44
CA TYR A 19 -19.21 4.95 -30.52
C TYR A 19 -17.92 4.36 -29.92
N ALA A 20 -17.95 4.01 -28.65
CA ALA A 20 -16.89 3.27 -27.95
C ALA A 20 -17.48 1.97 -27.42
N ALA A 21 -16.90 0.83 -27.79
CA ALA A 21 -17.27 -0.44 -27.19
C ALA A 21 -16.88 -0.42 -25.70
N PRO A 22 -17.78 -0.82 -24.77
CA PRO A 22 -17.41 -0.98 -23.38
C PRO A 22 -16.20 -1.90 -23.20
N ALA A 23 -15.42 -1.69 -22.16
CA ALA A 23 -14.19 -2.46 -21.95
C ALA A 23 -14.45 -3.95 -21.65
N ASP A 24 -15.66 -4.30 -21.24
CA ASP A 24 -16.14 -5.65 -20.94
C ASP A 24 -16.92 -6.29 -22.10
N ARG A 25 -17.08 -5.64 -23.25
CA ARG A 25 -17.90 -6.11 -24.36
C ARG A 25 -17.28 -5.84 -25.71
N SER A 26 -17.53 -6.73 -26.66
CA SER A 26 -17.35 -6.43 -28.08
C SER A 26 -18.64 -5.83 -28.67
N ALA A 27 -18.51 -5.18 -29.81
CA ALA A 27 -19.66 -4.67 -30.54
C ALA A 27 -19.59 -5.01 -32.03
N SER A 28 -20.72 -5.35 -32.61
CA SER A 28 -20.88 -5.50 -34.06
C SER A 28 -21.84 -4.41 -34.56
N LEU A 29 -21.39 -3.61 -35.51
CA LEU A 29 -22.16 -2.46 -35.93
C LEU A 29 -22.02 -2.14 -37.44
N ALA A 30 -22.96 -1.36 -37.91
CA ALA A 30 -22.92 -0.67 -39.21
C ALA A 30 -23.07 0.83 -38.96
N ILE A 31 -22.44 1.62 -39.81
CA ILE A 31 -22.54 3.08 -39.76
C ILE A 31 -23.35 3.51 -40.98
N ARG A 32 -24.38 4.30 -40.74
CA ARG A 32 -25.08 5.05 -41.77
C ARG A 32 -24.57 6.49 -41.75
N VAL A 33 -24.15 6.97 -42.92
CA VAL A 33 -23.75 8.38 -43.12
C VAL A 33 -24.79 9.00 -44.07
N ALA A 34 -25.47 10.04 -43.63
CA ALA A 34 -26.46 10.77 -44.42
C ALA A 34 -26.01 12.22 -44.63
N ASN A 35 -25.96 12.68 -45.84
CA ASN A 35 -25.66 14.07 -46.20
C ASN A 35 -26.99 14.82 -46.41
N ASP A 36 -27.24 15.86 -45.64
CA ASP A 36 -28.43 16.70 -45.73
C ASP A 36 -28.17 18.08 -46.36
N GLY A 37 -27.00 18.28 -46.95
CA GLY A 37 -26.60 19.56 -47.53
C GLY A 37 -25.82 19.39 -48.85
N THR A 38 -24.82 20.22 -49.07
CA THR A 38 -23.91 20.13 -50.22
C THR A 38 -22.99 18.93 -50.09
N ALA A 39 -22.43 18.48 -51.23
CA ALA A 39 -21.45 17.39 -51.24
C ALA A 39 -20.30 17.65 -50.25
N SER A 40 -19.93 16.64 -49.48
CA SER A 40 -18.91 16.74 -48.46
C SER A 40 -18.17 15.42 -48.28
N THR A 41 -16.89 15.49 -48.04
CA THR A 41 -16.08 14.32 -47.68
C THR A 41 -16.23 13.96 -46.22
N PHE A 42 -16.00 12.68 -45.91
CA PHE A 42 -15.98 12.18 -44.55
C PHE A 42 -14.95 11.06 -44.37
N ASP A 43 -14.53 10.86 -43.13
CA ASP A 43 -13.62 9.81 -42.68
C ASP A 43 -14.28 8.98 -41.60
N VAL A 44 -13.87 7.71 -41.54
CA VAL A 44 -14.19 6.79 -40.46
C VAL A 44 -12.92 6.06 -40.07
N ALA A 45 -12.53 6.11 -38.80
CA ALA A 45 -11.33 5.47 -38.28
C ALA A 45 -11.64 4.58 -37.11
N LEU A 46 -10.82 3.54 -36.94
CA LEU A 46 -10.77 2.73 -35.74
C LEU A 46 -9.71 3.30 -34.80
N LYS A 47 -10.05 3.49 -33.54
CA LYS A 47 -9.10 3.90 -32.51
C LYS A 47 -9.08 2.87 -31.37
N ASP A 48 -7.88 2.39 -31.05
CA ASP A 48 -7.70 1.26 -30.16
C ASP A 48 -7.02 1.59 -28.83
N TYR A 49 -6.69 2.86 -28.58
CA TYR A 49 -6.18 3.33 -27.29
C TYR A 49 -6.51 4.82 -27.03
N ASP A 50 -6.50 5.23 -25.78
CA ASP A 50 -6.72 6.61 -25.35
C ASP A 50 -5.43 7.35 -25.05
N GLN A 51 -4.53 6.67 -24.35
CA GLN A 51 -3.27 7.22 -23.92
C GLN A 51 -2.13 6.26 -24.21
N LYS A 52 -0.98 6.82 -24.58
CA LYS A 52 0.30 6.13 -24.57
C LYS A 52 1.06 6.60 -23.36
N LEU A 53 1.28 5.70 -22.40
CA LEU A 53 2.07 5.95 -21.21
C LEU A 53 3.49 5.48 -21.46
N THR A 54 4.47 6.27 -21.04
CA THR A 54 5.87 5.83 -20.97
C THR A 54 6.18 5.52 -19.51
N LEU A 55 6.54 4.27 -19.24
CA LEU A 55 6.87 3.83 -17.90
C LEU A 55 8.35 4.08 -17.58
N ASP A 56 8.67 4.14 -16.30
CA ASP A 56 10.02 4.39 -15.77
C ASP A 56 11.00 3.23 -16.04
N ALA A 57 10.48 2.00 -16.20
CA ALA A 57 11.27 0.82 -16.51
C ALA A 57 10.58 -0.07 -17.56
N ALA A 58 11.34 -0.95 -18.20
CA ALA A 58 10.89 -1.88 -19.24
C ALA A 58 10.66 -3.31 -18.72
N THR A 59 10.68 -3.50 -17.41
CA THR A 59 10.72 -4.83 -16.76
C THR A 59 9.37 -5.33 -16.27
N TYR A 60 8.31 -4.56 -16.50
CA TYR A 60 6.96 -4.93 -16.05
C TYR A 60 6.36 -6.03 -16.95
N LYS A 61 5.60 -6.94 -16.33
CA LYS A 61 4.87 -7.99 -17.04
C LYS A 61 3.41 -7.59 -17.22
N LEU A 62 3.15 -6.73 -18.17
CA LEU A 62 1.82 -6.27 -18.53
C LEU A 62 1.33 -6.95 -19.81
N HIS A 63 0.08 -7.42 -19.81
CA HIS A 63 -0.52 -8.12 -20.93
C HIS A 63 -1.78 -7.39 -21.40
N LYS A 64 -2.14 -7.60 -22.67
CA LYS A 64 -3.40 -7.08 -23.20
C LYS A 64 -4.59 -7.53 -22.33
N GLY A 65 -5.41 -6.57 -21.92
CA GLY A 65 -6.59 -6.77 -21.09
C GLY A 65 -6.32 -6.76 -19.59
N ASP A 66 -5.06 -6.56 -19.15
CA ASP A 66 -4.80 -6.32 -17.75
C ASP A 66 -5.43 -4.98 -17.33
N VAL A 67 -6.06 -4.98 -16.17
CA VAL A 67 -6.57 -3.75 -15.56
C VAL A 67 -5.43 -3.07 -14.83
N ILE A 68 -5.27 -1.78 -15.05
CA ILE A 68 -4.41 -0.93 -14.24
C ILE A 68 -5.21 0.22 -13.66
N SER A 69 -4.93 0.58 -12.43
CA SER A 69 -5.65 1.63 -11.73
C SER A 69 -4.75 2.33 -10.73
N ASN A 70 -4.88 3.65 -10.64
CA ASN A 70 -4.44 4.40 -9.46
C ASN A 70 -5.61 4.89 -8.61
N TYR A 71 -6.87 4.46 -8.91
CA TYR A 71 -8.01 4.69 -8.03
C TYR A 71 -7.90 3.79 -6.81
N LYS A 72 -7.52 4.38 -5.70
CA LYS A 72 -7.30 3.68 -4.43
C LYS A 72 -8.43 3.98 -3.46
N VAL A 73 -8.92 2.95 -2.82
CA VAL A 73 -9.91 3.03 -1.74
C VAL A 73 -9.28 2.52 -0.45
N THR A 74 -9.45 3.25 0.64
CA THR A 74 -9.06 2.83 1.99
C THR A 74 -10.32 2.63 2.83
N VAL A 75 -10.36 1.57 3.59
CA VAL A 75 -11.48 1.17 4.44
C VAL A 75 -11.09 1.11 5.92
N ASP A 76 -12.08 1.15 6.80
CA ASP A 76 -11.91 1.14 8.25
C ASP A 76 -11.61 -0.25 8.83
N GLN A 77 -11.97 -1.31 8.11
CA GLN A 77 -11.74 -2.69 8.52
C GLN A 77 -10.64 -3.33 7.68
N ALA A 78 -9.77 -4.11 8.29
CA ALA A 78 -8.80 -4.91 7.57
C ALA A 78 -9.47 -6.13 6.92
N PHE A 79 -9.01 -6.51 5.74
CA PHE A 79 -9.46 -7.69 5.01
C PHE A 79 -8.27 -8.54 4.56
N ASN A 80 -8.48 -9.84 4.40
CA ASN A 80 -7.47 -10.76 3.87
C ASN A 80 -7.39 -10.65 2.34
N ASP A 81 -6.31 -11.09 1.73
CA ASP A 81 -6.11 -11.00 0.27
C ASP A 81 -7.06 -11.88 -0.54
N ASP A 82 -7.61 -12.93 0.06
CA ASP A 82 -8.64 -13.80 -0.51
C ASP A 82 -10.08 -13.37 -0.20
N ALA A 83 -10.28 -12.23 0.50
CA ALA A 83 -11.62 -11.72 0.78
C ALA A 83 -12.35 -11.27 -0.49
N PHE A 84 -11.62 -10.74 -1.46
CA PHE A 84 -12.18 -10.25 -2.72
C PHE A 84 -11.39 -10.78 -3.91
N ASP A 85 -12.07 -11.42 -4.84
CA ASP A 85 -11.50 -11.72 -6.16
C ASP A 85 -11.43 -10.48 -7.05
N ALA A 86 -10.44 -10.43 -7.93
CA ALA A 86 -10.38 -9.38 -8.95
C ALA A 86 -11.65 -9.39 -9.80
N GLY A 87 -12.30 -8.24 -9.93
CA GLY A 87 -13.58 -8.09 -10.60
C GLY A 87 -14.80 -8.20 -9.68
N THR A 88 -14.63 -8.50 -8.39
CA THR A 88 -15.74 -8.48 -7.42
C THR A 88 -16.42 -7.12 -7.42
N LEU A 89 -17.73 -7.13 -7.66
CA LEU A 89 -18.55 -5.92 -7.64
C LEU A 89 -18.91 -5.56 -6.20
N LEU A 90 -18.38 -4.46 -5.72
CA LEU A 90 -18.72 -3.89 -4.43
C LEU A 90 -19.77 -2.80 -4.64
N THR A 91 -20.89 -2.92 -3.95
CA THR A 91 -22.03 -2.00 -4.05
C THR A 91 -22.19 -1.27 -2.73
N SER A 92 -22.39 0.05 -2.79
CA SER A 92 -22.70 0.82 -1.60
C SER A 92 -23.97 0.36 -0.91
N SER A 93 -24.06 0.53 0.40
CA SER A 93 -25.19 0.07 1.19
C SER A 93 -26.52 0.70 0.80
N ASP A 94 -26.50 1.88 0.15
CA ASP A 94 -27.67 2.53 -0.45
C ASP A 94 -28.02 1.98 -1.84
N GLY A 95 -27.15 1.17 -2.45
CA GLY A 95 -27.35 0.57 -3.77
C GLY A 95 -27.12 1.50 -4.95
N GLU A 96 -26.69 2.76 -4.70
CA GLU A 96 -26.58 3.79 -5.76
C GLU A 96 -25.18 3.85 -6.39
N LYS A 97 -24.18 3.27 -5.73
CA LYS A 97 -22.76 3.36 -6.14
C LYS A 97 -22.15 1.98 -6.25
N THR A 98 -21.31 1.82 -7.24
CA THR A 98 -20.59 0.55 -7.43
C THR A 98 -19.13 0.81 -7.78
N LEU A 99 -18.28 -0.15 -7.49
CA LEU A 99 -16.91 -0.24 -7.98
C LEU A 99 -16.51 -1.72 -8.09
N LYS A 100 -15.54 -2.01 -8.91
CA LYS A 100 -14.96 -3.36 -8.96
C LYS A 100 -13.60 -3.36 -8.27
N PHE A 101 -13.42 -4.36 -7.41
CA PHE A 101 -12.12 -4.62 -6.78
C PHE A 101 -11.11 -5.06 -7.84
N GLU A 102 -9.93 -4.49 -7.82
CA GLU A 102 -8.82 -4.92 -8.67
C GLU A 102 -7.81 -5.74 -7.88
N SER A 103 -7.22 -5.13 -6.88
CA SER A 103 -6.21 -5.75 -6.03
C SER A 103 -6.02 -4.99 -4.73
N ALA A 104 -5.61 -5.69 -3.69
CA ALA A 104 -5.19 -5.05 -2.44
C ALA A 104 -3.99 -4.12 -2.66
N THR A 105 -3.96 -3.04 -1.92
CA THR A 105 -2.83 -2.11 -1.94
C THR A 105 -1.79 -2.56 -0.93
N ILE A 106 -0.71 -3.13 -1.40
CA ILE A 106 0.45 -3.48 -0.58
C ILE A 106 1.35 -2.25 -0.52
N PRO A 107 1.71 -1.71 0.66
CA PRO A 107 2.66 -0.62 0.75
C PRO A 107 4.04 -1.09 0.28
N ASP A 108 4.84 -0.19 -0.32
CA ASP A 108 6.20 -0.53 -0.78
C ASP A 108 7.07 -1.01 0.37
N TYR A 109 6.86 -0.45 1.55
CA TYR A 109 7.42 -0.91 2.82
C TYR A 109 6.60 -0.39 3.99
N VAL A 110 6.68 -1.11 5.10
CA VAL A 110 6.26 -0.61 6.42
C VAL A 110 7.50 -0.03 7.10
N GLU A 111 7.42 1.20 7.60
CA GLU A 111 8.56 1.84 8.26
C GLU A 111 8.42 1.79 9.77
N TYR A 112 9.47 1.29 10.42
CA TYR A 112 9.67 1.39 11.85
C TYR A 112 10.83 2.33 12.14
N PHE A 113 10.59 3.37 12.91
CA PHE A 113 11.63 4.23 13.48
C PHE A 113 12.25 3.52 14.67
N VAL A 114 13.58 3.41 14.69
CA VAL A 114 14.32 2.68 15.71
C VAL A 114 15.17 3.66 16.54
N LYS A 115 15.13 3.46 17.85
CA LYS A 115 16.02 4.14 18.82
C LYS A 115 16.70 3.14 19.70
N ALA A 116 17.95 3.44 20.07
CA ALA A 116 18.65 2.72 21.11
C ALA A 116 18.48 3.49 22.43
N VAL A 117 17.95 2.81 23.43
CA VAL A 117 17.63 3.41 24.73
C VAL A 117 18.17 2.52 25.86
N SER A 118 18.85 3.13 26.83
CA SER A 118 19.13 2.43 28.07
C SER A 118 17.84 2.38 28.91
N THR A 119 17.35 1.18 29.16
CA THR A 119 16.12 0.94 29.92
C THR A 119 16.40 0.10 31.14
N ARG A 120 15.44 0.03 32.04
CA ARG A 120 15.39 -0.97 33.12
C ARG A 120 13.97 -1.39 33.42
N THR A 121 13.80 -2.55 33.95
CA THR A 121 12.52 -2.96 34.53
C THR A 121 12.40 -2.50 35.97
N ILE A 122 11.20 -2.06 36.31
CA ILE A 122 10.83 -1.70 37.68
C ILE A 122 9.57 -2.45 38.09
N ALA A 123 9.59 -3.08 39.24
CA ALA A 123 8.38 -3.61 39.86
C ALA A 123 7.71 -2.51 40.69
N VAL A 124 6.43 -2.30 40.47
CA VAL A 124 5.65 -1.28 41.16
C VAL A 124 4.48 -1.90 41.92
N GLN A 125 4.04 -1.21 42.97
CA GLN A 125 2.90 -1.58 43.81
C GLN A 125 2.03 -0.36 44.07
N ASN A 126 0.85 -0.59 44.65
CA ASN A 126 -0.11 0.47 45.00
C ASN A 126 -0.51 1.32 43.80
N LEU A 127 -0.73 0.67 42.68
CA LEU A 127 -1.25 1.34 41.50
C LEU A 127 -2.62 1.93 41.78
N THR A 128 -2.79 3.22 41.60
CA THR A 128 -4.03 3.95 41.90
C THR A 128 -4.35 4.98 40.82
N GLY A 129 -5.63 5.20 40.57
CA GLY A 129 -6.12 6.21 39.66
C GLY A 129 -6.07 5.75 38.18
N THR A 130 -5.62 6.61 37.29
CA THR A 130 -5.54 6.33 35.86
C THR A 130 -4.45 5.29 35.59
N GLU A 131 -4.77 4.28 34.79
CA GLU A 131 -3.84 3.21 34.40
C GLU A 131 -2.71 3.76 33.52
N PHE A 132 -1.53 3.17 33.67
CA PHE A 132 -0.38 3.48 32.83
C PHE A 132 -0.53 2.82 31.45
N ALA A 133 -0.08 3.52 30.43
CA ALA A 133 -0.03 3.02 29.06
C ALA A 133 1.37 3.19 28.48
N VAL A 134 1.77 2.29 27.58
CA VAL A 134 3.01 2.42 26.82
C VAL A 134 3.04 3.79 26.15
N GLY A 135 4.21 4.44 26.18
CA GLY A 135 4.39 5.81 25.71
C GLY A 135 4.13 6.89 26.76
N ASN A 136 3.56 6.56 27.92
CA ASN A 136 3.41 7.54 28.99
C ASN A 136 4.77 8.04 29.48
N THR A 137 4.85 9.34 29.76
CA THR A 137 5.95 9.92 30.51
C THR A 137 5.61 9.88 31.99
N LEU A 138 6.34 9.07 32.73
CA LEU A 138 6.16 8.91 34.18
C LEU A 138 7.04 9.94 34.90
N SER A 139 6.43 10.73 35.77
CA SER A 139 7.14 11.67 36.63
C SER A 139 7.59 10.95 37.90
N ILE A 140 8.79 11.27 38.39
CA ILE A 140 9.37 10.71 39.58
C ILE A 140 9.72 11.86 40.54
N GLY A 141 9.31 11.74 41.81
CA GLY A 141 9.56 12.74 42.85
C GLY A 141 8.54 13.88 42.86
N THR A 142 8.76 14.85 43.75
CA THR A 142 7.89 15.99 44.00
C THR A 142 8.48 17.27 43.40
N SER A 143 7.60 18.11 42.82
CA SER A 143 8.01 19.44 42.31
C SER A 143 8.76 20.25 43.40
N PRO A 144 9.91 20.93 43.07
CA PRO A 144 10.44 21.21 41.76
C PRO A 144 11.48 20.19 41.22
N ASN A 145 11.77 19.12 41.91
CA ASN A 145 12.81 18.17 41.57
C ASN A 145 12.21 16.87 40.95
N THR A 146 11.54 17.01 39.83
CA THR A 146 10.97 15.87 39.11
C THR A 146 11.91 15.41 38.01
N THR A 147 12.16 14.11 37.99
CA THR A 147 12.73 13.42 36.83
C THR A 147 11.59 12.73 36.07
N SER A 148 11.78 12.45 34.80
CA SER A 148 10.80 11.74 34.00
C SER A 148 11.43 10.62 33.19
N VAL A 149 10.74 9.51 33.10
CA VAL A 149 11.08 8.37 32.24
C VAL A 149 9.89 8.05 31.34
N VAL A 150 10.16 7.44 30.19
CA VAL A 150 9.12 6.96 29.26
C VAL A 150 8.87 5.49 29.53
N LEU A 151 7.61 5.08 29.54
CA LEU A 151 7.19 3.69 29.64
C LEU A 151 7.20 3.04 28.26
N TYR A 152 8.05 2.02 28.09
CA TYR A 152 8.23 1.32 26.83
C TYR A 152 7.56 -0.04 26.76
N GLU A 153 7.26 -0.67 27.91
CA GLU A 153 6.61 -1.98 27.98
C GLU A 153 5.91 -2.15 29.34
N ILE A 154 4.78 -2.82 29.34
CA ILE A 154 4.11 -3.33 30.54
C ILE A 154 4.24 -4.84 30.49
N ILE A 155 5.20 -5.39 31.27
CA ILE A 155 5.56 -6.82 31.23
C ILE A 155 4.49 -7.65 31.92
N ASN A 156 4.01 -7.17 33.06
CA ASN A 156 2.97 -7.83 33.84
C ASN A 156 2.11 -6.76 34.51
N ASN A 157 0.79 -6.90 34.38
CA ASN A 157 -0.18 -6.05 35.07
C ASN A 157 -1.16 -6.97 35.80
N GLU A 158 -0.87 -7.27 37.06
CA GLU A 158 -1.75 -8.08 37.89
C GLU A 158 -2.89 -7.23 38.47
N GLU A 159 -4.09 -7.79 38.51
CA GLU A 159 -5.31 -7.10 38.96
C GLU A 159 -5.26 -6.54 40.38
N ASN A 160 -4.20 -6.80 41.14
CA ASN A 160 -4.03 -6.41 42.52
C ASN A 160 -3.00 -5.30 42.77
N ALA A 161 -2.98 -4.29 41.89
CA ALA A 161 -2.19 -3.08 42.07
C ALA A 161 -0.65 -3.29 42.06
N THR A 162 -0.16 -4.35 41.40
CA THR A 162 1.27 -4.55 41.13
C THR A 162 1.48 -4.65 39.64
N ALA A 163 2.60 -4.12 39.14
CA ALA A 163 3.00 -4.24 37.73
C ALA A 163 4.52 -4.28 37.62
N VAL A 164 5.02 -4.85 36.52
CA VAL A 164 6.42 -4.75 36.10
C VAL A 164 6.47 -3.94 34.83
N LEU A 165 7.20 -2.85 34.85
CA LEU A 165 7.27 -1.85 33.82
C LEU A 165 8.71 -1.74 33.30
N ARG A 166 8.90 -1.62 31.96
CA ARG A 166 10.19 -1.25 31.36
C ARG A 166 10.17 0.25 31.06
N VAL A 167 11.09 0.97 31.68
CA VAL A 167 11.17 2.43 31.60
C VAL A 167 12.57 2.88 31.16
N GLY A 168 12.64 4.06 30.55
CA GLY A 168 13.89 4.66 30.11
C GLY A 168 13.72 6.14 29.69
N PRO A 169 14.80 6.87 29.32
CA PRO A 169 16.19 6.43 29.45
C PRO A 169 16.55 6.15 30.88
N ASP A 170 17.52 5.24 31.07
CA ASP A 170 18.01 4.95 32.41
C ASP A 170 18.55 6.23 33.07
N VAL A 171 17.91 6.64 34.12
CA VAL A 171 18.34 7.79 34.91
C VAL A 171 19.35 7.26 35.94
N ILE A 172 20.65 7.36 35.55
CA ILE A 172 21.71 6.94 36.43
C ILE A 172 21.65 7.75 37.73
N ALA A 173 21.67 7.06 38.86
CA ALA A 173 21.81 7.60 40.17
C ALA A 173 22.94 8.63 40.27
N GLY A 174 22.61 9.88 40.32
CA GLY A 174 23.48 10.87 40.93
C GLY A 174 23.63 10.47 42.41
N THR A 175 24.86 10.36 42.87
CA THR A 175 25.18 10.02 44.26
C THR A 175 24.46 10.91 45.27
N GLY A 176 23.30 10.47 45.74
CA GLY A 176 22.51 11.21 46.70
C GLY A 176 21.26 10.44 47.08
N GLY A 177 21.39 9.55 48.00
CA GLY A 177 20.28 8.75 48.50
C GLY A 177 19.20 9.60 49.16
N GLY A 178 17.98 9.15 49.00
CA GLY A 178 16.85 9.54 49.84
C GLY A 178 16.08 10.76 49.39
N GLY A 179 14.99 10.52 48.74
CA GLY A 179 13.82 11.39 48.72
C GLY A 179 14.02 12.86 48.44
N GLY A 180 14.09 13.26 47.15
CA GLY A 180 13.76 14.62 46.83
C GLY A 180 14.78 15.48 46.07
N THR A 181 15.89 14.93 45.62
CA THR A 181 16.81 15.64 44.74
C THR A 181 16.91 14.86 43.42
N GLY A 182 16.20 15.34 42.40
CA GLY A 182 16.03 14.71 41.13
C GLY A 182 17.26 14.02 40.55
N GLY A 183 17.17 12.74 40.32
CA GLY A 183 18.24 12.01 39.71
C GLY A 183 17.96 10.53 39.49
N ALA A 184 17.66 9.75 40.42
CA ALA A 184 17.61 8.29 40.28
C ALA A 184 16.26 7.72 40.64
N LEU A 185 15.96 6.56 40.04
CA LEU A 185 14.89 5.69 40.54
C LEU A 185 15.38 5.00 41.82
N ASP A 186 14.71 5.21 42.91
CA ASP A 186 15.00 4.55 44.17
C ASP A 186 13.79 3.73 44.67
N ASP A 187 14.06 2.67 45.46
CA ASP A 187 13.02 1.90 46.11
C ASP A 187 12.12 2.82 46.94
N GLY A 188 10.82 2.66 46.78
CA GLY A 188 9.83 3.50 47.47
C GLY A 188 9.48 4.81 46.77
N ASP A 189 10.13 5.14 45.66
CA ASP A 189 9.74 6.31 44.90
C ASP A 189 8.33 6.17 44.32
N VAL A 190 7.63 7.31 44.30
CA VAL A 190 6.32 7.40 43.64
C VAL A 190 6.52 7.85 42.22
N ILE A 191 6.08 7.00 41.31
CA ILE A 191 6.00 7.34 39.88
C ILE A 191 4.56 7.63 39.50
N GLY A 192 4.33 8.49 38.50
CA GLY A 192 2.96 8.81 38.15
C GLY A 192 2.79 9.59 36.84
N ILE A 193 1.53 9.58 36.43
CA ILE A 193 0.96 10.43 35.38
C ILE A 193 -0.11 11.32 35.99
N THR A 194 -0.69 12.22 35.20
CA THR A 194 -1.85 13.00 35.65
C THR A 194 -3.02 12.07 36.02
N GLY A 195 -3.36 12.00 37.27
CA GLY A 195 -4.47 11.20 37.79
C GLY A 195 -4.17 9.75 38.12
N GLY A 196 -2.93 9.29 37.94
CA GLY A 196 -2.51 7.93 38.32
C GLY A 196 -1.11 7.89 38.91
N SER A 197 -0.88 7.00 39.87
CA SER A 197 0.41 6.82 40.54
C SER A 197 0.65 5.38 41.00
N ALA A 198 1.92 5.01 41.15
CA ALA A 198 2.36 3.77 41.74
C ALA A 198 3.64 3.98 42.55
N THR A 199 3.98 3.06 43.44
CA THR A 199 5.20 3.11 44.25
C THR A 199 6.16 2.01 43.79
N ILE A 200 7.44 2.32 43.60
CA ILE A 200 8.48 1.34 43.26
C ILE A 200 8.65 0.41 44.47
N SER A 201 8.57 -0.88 44.24
CA SER A 201 8.70 -1.91 45.27
C SER A 201 10.15 -2.01 45.76
N THR A 202 10.35 -2.37 47.01
CA THR A 202 11.70 -2.63 47.57
C THR A 202 12.40 -3.78 46.82
N GLY A 203 13.59 -3.51 46.28
CA GLY A 203 14.31 -4.44 45.42
C GLY A 203 13.67 -4.62 44.04
N GLY A 204 12.75 -3.71 43.65
CA GLY A 204 12.01 -3.78 42.41
C GLY A 204 12.73 -3.17 41.18
N ILE A 205 13.93 -2.64 41.37
CA ILE A 205 14.69 -1.98 40.28
C ILE A 205 15.74 -2.94 39.72
N ALA A 206 15.60 -3.34 38.49
CA ALA A 206 16.56 -4.20 37.80
C ALA A 206 17.77 -3.40 37.30
N THR A 207 18.82 -4.11 36.88
CA THR A 207 19.98 -3.52 36.18
C THR A 207 19.55 -2.90 34.87
N ALA A 208 20.21 -1.81 34.48
CA ALA A 208 19.97 -1.18 33.22
C ALA A 208 20.44 -2.06 32.06
N GLU A 209 19.67 -2.06 30.98
CA GLU A 209 19.92 -2.79 29.75
C GLU A 209 19.80 -1.83 28.56
N ASN A 210 20.55 -2.11 27.51
CA ASN A 210 20.38 -1.38 26.24
C ASN A 210 19.38 -2.12 25.36
N ASN A 211 18.40 -1.40 24.87
CA ASN A 211 17.33 -1.98 24.04
C ASN A 211 17.05 -1.11 22.81
N PHE A 212 16.67 -1.75 21.70
CA PHE A 212 15.98 -1.09 20.63
C PHE A 212 14.51 -0.92 20.98
N VAL A 213 13.99 0.27 20.70
CA VAL A 213 12.56 0.58 20.80
C VAL A 213 12.07 1.07 19.45
N PHE A 214 10.83 0.73 19.11
CA PHE A 214 10.26 0.90 17.79
C PHE A 214 9.01 1.76 17.81
N SER A 215 8.79 2.50 16.73
CA SER A 215 7.54 3.22 16.49
C SER A 215 7.26 3.30 14.99
N THR A 216 5.99 3.37 14.61
CA THR A 216 5.57 3.67 13.23
C THR A 216 5.55 5.17 12.94
N THR A 217 5.85 6.02 13.92
CA THR A 217 5.92 7.46 13.78
C THR A 217 7.12 8.04 14.53
N THR A 218 7.50 9.27 14.24
CA THR A 218 8.56 9.98 14.98
C THR A 218 8.08 10.69 16.24
N ALA A 219 6.79 10.57 16.58
CA ALA A 219 6.23 11.26 17.73
C ALA A 219 6.80 10.75 19.06
N VAL A 220 7.04 11.65 19.99
CA VAL A 220 7.44 11.28 21.35
C VAL A 220 6.27 10.55 22.02
N GLY A 221 6.59 9.45 22.73
CA GLY A 221 5.58 8.65 23.43
C GLY A 221 4.92 7.55 22.58
N THR A 222 5.39 7.34 21.35
CA THR A 222 4.89 6.25 20.48
C THR A 222 5.84 5.05 20.38
N TYR A 223 7.03 5.15 20.99
CA TYR A 223 8.02 4.09 20.97
C TYR A 223 7.69 3.01 21.99
N GLN A 224 7.84 1.77 21.57
CA GLN A 224 7.57 0.57 22.34
C GLN A 224 8.75 -0.40 22.25
N TYR A 225 9.00 -1.16 23.31
CA TYR A 225 9.90 -2.31 23.29
C TYR A 225 9.11 -3.55 22.89
N TYR A 226 9.69 -4.36 22.03
CA TYR A 226 9.14 -5.64 21.60
C TYR A 226 10.08 -6.75 22.05
N GLY A 227 9.65 -7.54 23.04
CA GLY A 227 10.41 -8.62 23.64
C GLY A 227 9.56 -9.88 23.81
N ALA A 228 9.77 -10.63 24.89
CA ALA A 228 9.10 -11.91 25.12
C ALA A 228 7.57 -11.85 25.14
N ASN A 229 7.00 -10.72 25.52
CA ASN A 229 5.55 -10.57 25.71
C ASN A 229 4.85 -9.91 24.53
N ASP A 230 5.59 -9.36 23.60
CA ASP A 230 5.05 -8.69 22.42
C ASP A 230 6.10 -8.73 21.29
N SER A 231 5.68 -8.95 20.06
CA SER A 231 6.56 -9.06 18.90
C SER A 231 6.12 -8.13 17.77
N LEU A 232 7.07 -7.72 16.93
CA LEU A 232 6.76 -7.10 15.64
C LEU A 232 6.21 -8.17 14.71
N GLU A 233 5.06 -7.92 14.12
CA GLU A 233 4.48 -8.81 13.11
C GLU A 233 4.98 -8.46 11.71
N PHE A 234 5.44 -9.46 10.98
CA PHE A 234 5.83 -9.34 9.58
C PHE A 234 4.96 -10.22 8.69
N PHE A 235 4.57 -9.63 7.56
CA PHE A 235 3.90 -10.35 6.49
C PHE A 235 4.90 -10.60 5.36
N ASP A 236 4.81 -11.73 4.71
CA ASP A 236 5.74 -12.15 3.65
C ASP A 236 5.43 -11.58 2.26
N ASP A 237 4.51 -10.61 2.19
CA ASP A 237 4.07 -9.95 0.97
C ASP A 237 4.71 -8.57 0.76
N ARG A 238 5.49 -8.06 1.71
CA ARG A 238 5.97 -6.67 1.71
C ARG A 238 7.39 -6.53 2.27
N ALA A 239 7.92 -5.31 2.15
CA ALA A 239 9.18 -4.93 2.77
C ALA A 239 8.96 -4.21 4.11
N TYR A 240 9.91 -4.35 5.01
CA TYR A 240 9.98 -3.62 6.27
C TYR A 240 11.26 -2.82 6.34
N ARG A 241 11.12 -1.52 6.58
CA ARG A 241 12.24 -0.59 6.70
C ARG A 241 12.40 -0.17 8.15
N PHE A 242 13.58 -0.43 8.69
CA PHE A 242 13.99 0.06 10.00
C PHE A 242 14.78 1.35 9.79
N ASN A 243 14.19 2.47 10.12
CA ASN A 243 14.82 3.77 10.07
C ASN A 243 15.73 3.93 11.27
N VAL A 244 17.02 3.88 11.03
CA VAL A 244 18.10 3.97 12.05
C VAL A 244 18.79 5.33 12.05
N ALA A 245 18.08 6.36 11.61
CA ALA A 245 18.64 7.71 11.49
C ALA A 245 18.73 8.47 12.83
N ASP A 246 18.05 8.01 13.88
CA ASP A 246 18.13 8.65 15.19
C ASP A 246 19.56 8.64 15.75
N SER A 247 19.99 9.74 16.35
CA SER A 247 21.36 9.89 16.87
C SER A 247 21.74 8.84 17.94
N SER A 248 20.78 8.24 18.60
CA SER A 248 21.01 7.13 19.55
C SER A 248 21.55 5.87 18.88
N MET A 249 21.35 5.74 17.55
CA MET A 249 21.85 4.62 16.75
C MET A 249 23.30 4.80 16.30
N ASN A 250 23.95 5.89 16.66
CA ASN A 250 25.31 6.17 16.22
C ASN A 250 26.31 5.10 16.71
N GLY A 251 26.98 4.44 15.76
CA GLY A 251 27.93 3.37 16.03
C GLY A 251 27.30 1.98 16.28
N LEU A 252 25.98 1.86 16.14
CA LEU A 252 25.25 0.60 16.29
C LEU A 252 24.80 0.09 14.93
N VAL A 253 24.77 -1.24 14.77
CA VAL A 253 24.32 -1.90 13.53
C VAL A 253 23.14 -2.80 13.83
N PHE A 254 21.96 -2.37 13.40
CA PHE A 254 20.73 -3.15 13.50
C PHE A 254 20.71 -4.29 12.50
N ALA A 255 20.38 -5.50 12.96
CA ALA A 255 20.24 -6.70 12.13
C ALA A 255 19.14 -7.62 12.62
N LEU A 256 18.76 -8.59 11.76
CA LEU A 256 17.86 -9.70 12.08
C LEU A 256 18.62 -11.02 12.01
N SER A 257 18.18 -12.01 12.76
CA SER A 257 18.71 -13.39 12.75
C SER A 257 17.59 -14.40 13.10
N GLU A 258 17.73 -15.65 12.64
CA GLU A 258 16.90 -16.77 13.09
C GLU A 258 17.31 -17.29 14.48
N THR A 259 18.47 -16.90 14.95
CA THR A 259 18.99 -17.23 16.26
C THR A 259 18.97 -16.01 17.14
N ILE A 260 18.57 -16.17 18.40
CA ILE A 260 18.63 -15.11 19.40
C ILE A 260 20.04 -14.53 19.40
N ASN A 261 20.14 -13.19 19.30
CA ASN A 261 21.40 -12.45 19.31
C ASN A 261 22.39 -12.78 18.18
N GLY A 262 21.94 -13.42 17.11
CA GLY A 262 22.70 -13.67 15.89
C GLY A 262 24.05 -14.37 16.13
N GLU A 263 25.14 -13.77 15.64
CA GLU A 263 26.52 -14.29 15.75
C GLU A 263 27.04 -14.42 17.18
N TRP A 264 26.33 -13.85 18.13
CA TRP A 264 26.72 -13.91 19.55
C TRP A 264 26.01 -15.03 20.31
N GLY A 265 24.93 -15.60 19.75
CA GLY A 265 24.13 -16.62 20.39
C GLY A 265 23.38 -16.15 21.64
N PRO A 266 22.56 -17.03 22.21
CA PRO A 266 21.79 -16.74 23.42
C PRO A 266 22.65 -16.37 24.65
N ASP A 267 23.87 -16.86 24.72
CA ASP A 267 24.80 -16.57 25.83
C ASP A 267 25.61 -15.28 25.61
N GLY A 268 25.52 -14.67 24.41
CA GLY A 268 26.23 -13.46 24.03
C GLY A 268 27.73 -13.65 23.83
N ILE A 269 28.23 -14.86 23.63
CA ILE A 269 29.65 -15.19 23.47
C ILE A 269 29.88 -15.76 22.08
N ALA A 270 30.52 -15.00 21.20
CA ALA A 270 30.88 -15.51 19.88
C ALA A 270 31.77 -16.74 20.01
N SER A 271 31.46 -17.79 19.24
CA SER A 271 32.19 -19.06 19.20
C SER A 271 32.01 -19.97 20.44
N SER A 272 30.86 -19.89 21.09
CA SER A 272 30.45 -20.83 22.15
C SER A 272 29.81 -22.12 21.58
N GLY A 273 29.26 -22.05 20.37
CA GLY A 273 28.64 -23.18 19.63
C GLY A 273 27.12 -23.11 19.56
N ASP A 274 26.52 -22.03 20.02
CA ASP A 274 25.07 -21.75 19.95
C ASP A 274 24.72 -20.53 19.08
N GLU A 275 25.73 -19.99 18.38
CA GLU A 275 25.60 -18.85 17.50
C GLU A 275 24.78 -19.16 16.23
N GLY A 276 24.16 -18.14 15.70
CA GLY A 276 23.55 -18.10 14.38
C GLY A 276 24.31 -17.23 13.41
N THR A 277 23.59 -16.79 12.42
CA THR A 277 24.11 -15.85 11.41
C THR A 277 23.07 -14.76 11.18
N GLU A 278 23.54 -13.63 10.70
CA GLU A 278 22.65 -12.57 10.25
C GLU A 278 21.72 -13.08 9.14
N PHE A 279 20.43 -12.75 9.24
CA PHE A 279 19.47 -12.96 8.18
C PHE A 279 19.64 -11.89 7.10
N THR A 280 20.12 -12.27 5.93
CA THR A 280 20.45 -11.33 4.85
C THR A 280 19.52 -11.41 3.64
N THR A 281 18.56 -12.34 3.64
CA THR A 281 17.62 -12.50 2.53
C THR A 281 16.77 -11.26 2.37
N GLY A 282 16.79 -10.66 1.18
CA GLY A 282 16.07 -9.41 0.89
C GLY A 282 16.59 -8.15 1.59
N LYS A 283 17.73 -8.23 2.30
CA LYS A 283 18.31 -7.10 3.03
C LYS A 283 18.92 -6.06 2.08
N THR A 284 18.60 -4.79 2.33
CA THR A 284 19.28 -3.62 1.76
C THR A 284 19.54 -2.59 2.85
N THR A 285 20.59 -1.80 2.69
CA THR A 285 20.97 -0.76 3.66
C THR A 285 21.24 0.55 2.95
N ASN A 286 21.02 1.66 3.63
CA ASN A 286 21.36 2.98 3.16
C ASN A 286 21.91 3.85 4.31
N GLY A 287 22.93 4.64 4.01
CA GLY A 287 23.51 5.59 4.97
C GLY A 287 24.27 4.93 6.12
N THR A 288 24.59 5.75 7.12
CA THR A 288 25.27 5.34 8.36
C THR A 288 24.29 5.49 9.52
N PRO A 289 24.10 4.47 10.37
CA PRO A 289 23.24 4.58 11.55
C PRO A 289 23.55 5.83 12.38
N GLY A 290 22.53 6.49 12.89
CA GLY A 290 22.62 7.76 13.58
C GLY A 290 22.66 9.00 12.66
N GLN A 291 22.62 8.83 11.33
CA GLN A 291 22.62 9.91 10.35
C GLN A 291 21.32 9.96 9.56
N SER A 292 20.93 11.16 9.15
CA SER A 292 19.70 11.36 8.37
C SER A 292 19.66 10.47 7.12
N GLY A 293 18.53 9.80 6.89
CA GLY A 293 18.31 8.91 5.75
C GLY A 293 18.87 7.49 5.92
N ALA A 294 19.45 7.16 7.08
CA ALA A 294 19.96 5.82 7.34
C ALA A 294 18.80 4.83 7.60
N TYR A 295 18.85 3.68 6.93
CA TYR A 295 17.89 2.58 7.17
C TYR A 295 18.51 1.21 6.87
N VAL A 296 17.89 0.19 7.47
CA VAL A 296 18.02 -1.22 7.09
C VAL A 296 16.63 -1.69 6.64
N GLN A 297 16.55 -2.29 5.46
CA GLN A 297 15.28 -2.78 4.91
C GLN A 297 15.40 -4.26 4.55
N TYR A 298 14.37 -5.02 4.89
CA TYR A 298 14.19 -6.40 4.50
C TYR A 298 12.95 -6.52 3.61
N ASN A 299 13.12 -7.10 2.42
CA ASN A 299 12.00 -7.39 1.52
C ASN A 299 11.67 -8.87 1.63
N PHE A 300 10.52 -9.18 2.21
CA PHE A 300 10.03 -10.54 2.35
C PHE A 300 9.15 -10.99 1.17
N ALA A 301 8.73 -10.06 0.31
CA ALA A 301 7.88 -10.40 -0.83
C ALA A 301 8.55 -11.44 -1.74
N GLY A 302 7.89 -12.59 -1.89
CA GLY A 302 8.37 -13.70 -2.71
C GLY A 302 9.57 -14.48 -2.14
N THR A 303 9.88 -14.30 -0.86
CA THR A 303 10.94 -15.04 -0.17
C THR A 303 10.34 -16.05 0.81
N VAL A 304 11.04 -17.16 1.05
CA VAL A 304 10.68 -18.04 2.18
C VAL A 304 11.13 -17.33 3.46
N THR A 305 10.16 -16.90 4.24
CA THR A 305 10.40 -16.20 5.51
C THR A 305 10.40 -17.21 6.65
N PRO A 306 11.39 -17.17 7.57
CA PRO A 306 11.37 -17.96 8.78
C PRO A 306 10.12 -17.63 9.61
N SER A 307 9.62 -18.59 10.38
CA SER A 307 8.46 -18.37 11.27
C SER A 307 8.74 -17.38 12.41
N GLN A 308 10.00 -17.21 12.75
CA GLN A 308 10.46 -16.30 13.78
C GLN A 308 11.82 -15.71 13.44
N LEU A 309 12.01 -14.42 13.71
CA LEU A 309 13.27 -13.70 13.63
C LEU A 309 13.50 -12.94 14.94
N TYR A 310 14.75 -12.67 15.23
CA TYR A 310 15.19 -11.86 16.36
C TYR A 310 15.95 -10.66 15.84
N TYR A 311 15.68 -9.49 16.38
CA TYR A 311 16.48 -8.31 16.10
C TYR A 311 17.62 -8.19 17.13
N TYR A 312 18.76 -7.69 16.70
CA TYR A 312 19.93 -7.56 17.55
C TYR A 312 20.91 -6.50 17.01
N GLU A 313 21.96 -6.24 17.79
CA GLU A 313 23.05 -5.34 17.44
C GLU A 313 24.33 -6.16 17.15
N THR A 314 24.95 -5.95 15.98
CA THR A 314 26.02 -6.83 15.50
C THR A 314 27.42 -6.49 16.01
N THR A 315 27.66 -5.29 16.56
CA THR A 315 29.03 -4.80 16.83
C THR A 315 29.45 -4.92 18.28
N THR A 316 28.51 -4.98 19.22
CA THR A 316 28.79 -4.92 20.67
C THR A 316 28.40 -6.16 21.43
N GLY A 317 28.17 -7.24 20.79
CA GLY A 317 27.64 -8.50 21.29
C GLY A 317 28.40 -9.15 22.43
N THR A 318 28.48 -8.53 23.58
CA THR A 318 28.93 -9.19 24.79
C THR A 318 27.73 -9.47 25.71
N ALA A 319 27.70 -10.64 26.31
CA ALA A 319 26.65 -11.10 27.20
C ALA A 319 26.17 -10.10 28.27
N ALA A 320 26.98 -9.09 28.53
CA ALA A 320 26.71 -8.20 29.66
C ALA A 320 25.87 -6.99 29.37
N ASN A 321 25.64 -6.62 28.11
CA ASN A 321 25.02 -5.40 27.84
C ASN A 321 24.41 -5.14 26.56
N SER A 322 23.92 -6.18 25.97
CA SER A 322 24.16 -5.42 24.96
C SER A 322 23.41 -5.56 23.79
N GLN A 323 22.64 -6.34 23.81
CA GLN A 323 22.15 -6.85 22.57
C GLN A 323 21.03 -6.00 21.97
N TYR A 324 20.70 -4.90 22.61
CA TYR A 324 19.60 -4.03 22.18
C TYR A 324 18.27 -4.76 21.84
N GLY A 325 18.34 -6.06 21.56
CA GLY A 325 17.21 -6.93 21.33
C GLY A 325 16.98 -7.94 22.46
N GLY A 326 18.00 -8.23 23.24
CA GLY A 326 17.93 -9.23 24.31
C GLY A 326 17.59 -10.65 23.81
N SER A 327 17.45 -11.58 24.76
CA SER A 327 17.10 -12.97 24.48
C SER A 327 15.66 -13.18 24.02
N ASP A 328 14.82 -12.18 24.15
CA ASP A 328 13.37 -12.30 24.00
C ASP A 328 12.82 -11.45 22.86
N ALA A 329 13.66 -10.67 22.19
CA ALA A 329 13.23 -9.82 21.10
C ALA A 329 12.87 -10.64 19.88
N ALA A 330 11.63 -10.61 19.51
CA ALA A 330 11.08 -11.45 18.46
C ALA A 330 10.34 -10.64 17.41
N ILE A 331 10.39 -11.18 16.19
CA ILE A 331 9.57 -10.77 15.06
C ILE A 331 8.85 -12.00 14.59
N ASP A 332 7.54 -12.02 14.70
CA ASP A 332 6.72 -13.08 14.13
C ASP A 332 6.53 -12.87 12.64
N ALA A 333 7.01 -13.82 11.86
CA ALA A 333 6.72 -13.87 10.44
C ALA A 333 5.34 -14.53 10.24
N ASN A 334 4.37 -13.74 9.85
CA ASN A 334 3.00 -14.17 9.63
C ASN A 334 2.71 -14.26 8.14
N THR A 335 2.14 -15.38 7.69
CA THR A 335 1.69 -15.57 6.32
C THR A 335 0.26 -15.09 6.09
N GLN A 336 -0.41 -14.59 7.10
CA GLN A 336 -1.77 -14.07 6.98
C GLN A 336 -1.73 -12.59 6.58
N TYR A 337 -2.15 -12.33 5.34
CA TYR A 337 -2.18 -10.98 4.78
C TYR A 337 -3.43 -10.24 5.21
N THR A 338 -3.28 -9.01 5.71
CA THR A 338 -4.39 -8.11 5.94
C THR A 338 -4.15 -6.74 5.30
N TYR A 339 -5.17 -6.23 4.66
CA TYR A 339 -5.13 -4.98 3.92
C TYR A 339 -6.22 -4.04 4.40
N THR A 340 -5.95 -2.75 4.33
CA THR A 340 -6.96 -1.70 4.56
C THR A 340 -7.19 -0.85 3.32
N SER A 341 -6.51 -1.15 2.21
CA SER A 341 -6.66 -0.39 0.97
C SER A 341 -6.58 -1.31 -0.23
N PHE A 342 -7.27 -0.93 -1.29
CA PHE A 342 -7.27 -1.65 -2.55
C PHE A 342 -7.39 -0.70 -3.74
N PHE A 343 -6.96 -1.15 -4.92
CA PHE A 343 -7.24 -0.50 -6.18
C PHE A 343 -8.59 -0.94 -6.72
N ALA A 344 -9.31 -0.02 -7.33
CA ALA A 344 -10.64 -0.26 -7.89
C ALA A 344 -10.77 0.32 -9.30
N TYR A 345 -11.71 -0.21 -10.06
CA TYR A 345 -12.06 0.25 -11.41
C TYR A 345 -13.57 0.15 -11.64
N ASP A 346 -14.07 0.56 -12.80
CA ASP A 346 -15.51 0.63 -13.14
C ASP A 346 -16.32 1.33 -12.05
N VAL A 347 -15.81 2.49 -11.61
CA VAL A 347 -16.39 3.24 -10.50
C VAL A 347 -17.59 4.02 -10.98
N LEU A 348 -18.77 3.69 -10.47
CA LEU A 348 -20.02 4.42 -10.70
C LEU A 348 -20.47 5.12 -9.43
N GLY A 349 -20.88 6.37 -9.57
CA GLY A 349 -21.28 7.24 -8.46
C GLY A 349 -20.09 7.83 -7.72
N GLY A 350 -20.32 8.93 -7.05
CA GLY A 350 -19.31 9.60 -6.22
C GLY A 350 -19.27 8.99 -4.82
N TRP A 351 -18.29 8.15 -4.54
CA TRP A 351 -18.07 7.59 -3.20
C TRP A 351 -17.62 8.69 -2.22
N THR A 352 -18.13 8.65 -1.00
CA THR A 352 -17.91 9.69 0.03
C THR A 352 -17.22 9.08 1.24
N ASN A 353 -16.08 9.67 1.63
CA ASN A 353 -15.34 9.25 2.81
C ASN A 353 -16.16 9.36 4.09
N SER A 354 -15.99 8.38 4.97
CA SER A 354 -16.67 8.27 6.29
C SER A 354 -18.21 8.22 6.22
N THR A 355 -18.77 8.00 5.04
CA THR A 355 -20.22 7.92 4.83
C THR A 355 -20.61 6.66 4.09
N ASP A 356 -19.95 6.38 2.97
CA ASP A 356 -20.30 5.23 2.15
C ASP A 356 -19.70 3.95 2.74
N THR A 357 -20.54 2.94 2.77
CA THR A 357 -20.20 1.61 3.24
C THR A 357 -20.57 0.57 2.19
N PHE A 358 -19.87 -0.54 2.19
CA PHE A 358 -20.29 -1.76 1.47
C PHE A 358 -20.16 -2.96 2.39
N THR A 359 -20.88 -4.01 2.10
CA THR A 359 -20.86 -5.23 2.92
C THR A 359 -20.47 -6.41 2.04
N ASP A 360 -19.50 -7.17 2.50
CA ASP A 360 -19.13 -8.44 1.90
C ASP A 360 -19.01 -9.50 2.99
N SER A 361 -19.49 -10.70 2.71
CA SER A 361 -19.43 -11.88 3.60
C SER A 361 -19.84 -11.58 5.06
N GLY A 362 -20.75 -10.61 5.26
CA GLY A 362 -21.26 -10.21 6.57
C GLY A 362 -20.39 -9.16 7.30
N VAL A 363 -19.29 -8.72 6.72
CA VAL A 363 -18.45 -7.63 7.23
C VAL A 363 -18.84 -6.34 6.51
N THR A 364 -19.08 -5.28 7.26
CA THR A 364 -19.34 -3.95 6.71
C THR A 364 -18.06 -3.12 6.75
N TYR A 365 -17.68 -2.58 5.59
CA TYR A 365 -16.51 -1.73 5.39
C TYR A 365 -16.96 -0.30 5.16
N THR A 366 -16.36 0.66 5.86
CA THR A 366 -16.58 2.10 5.64
C THR A 366 -15.44 2.66 4.82
N VAL A 367 -15.72 3.36 3.74
CA VAL A 367 -14.69 4.08 2.96
C VAL A 367 -14.17 5.25 3.79
N THR A 368 -12.90 5.20 4.19
CA THR A 368 -12.25 6.25 5.00
C THR A 368 -11.47 7.26 4.18
N ALA A 369 -10.88 6.80 3.05
CA ALA A 369 -10.19 7.66 2.10
C ALA A 369 -10.30 7.07 0.69
N GLN A 370 -10.18 7.94 -0.31
CA GLN A 370 -10.11 7.54 -1.71
C GLN A 370 -9.29 8.54 -2.52
N THR A 371 -8.68 8.06 -3.59
CA THR A 371 -8.06 8.90 -4.61
C THR A 371 -8.91 8.84 -5.88
N SER A 372 -9.17 9.96 -6.51
CA SER A 372 -9.81 9.98 -7.84
C SER A 372 -8.74 9.73 -8.89
N GLY A 373 -8.37 8.46 -9.09
CA GLY A 373 -7.32 8.11 -10.01
C GLY A 373 -7.81 7.60 -11.36
N ALA A 374 -6.90 7.59 -12.33
CA ALA A 374 -7.14 6.99 -13.63
C ALA A 374 -7.21 5.46 -13.51
N TYR A 375 -8.08 4.83 -14.30
CA TYR A 375 -8.18 3.38 -14.42
C TYR A 375 -8.59 2.98 -15.84
N GLY A 376 -8.27 1.74 -16.20
CA GLY A 376 -8.65 1.15 -17.47
C GLY A 376 -7.82 -0.08 -17.83
N TYR A 377 -7.59 -0.31 -19.10
CA TYR A 377 -7.16 -1.59 -19.63
C TYR A 377 -5.92 -1.45 -20.50
N VAL A 378 -4.98 -2.37 -20.33
CA VAL A 378 -3.79 -2.47 -21.18
C VAL A 378 -4.21 -2.95 -22.57
N ARG A 379 -3.95 -2.15 -23.60
CA ARG A 379 -4.15 -2.55 -25.00
C ARG A 379 -2.93 -3.28 -25.55
N SER A 380 -1.76 -2.75 -25.28
CA SER A 380 -0.48 -3.38 -25.60
C SER A 380 0.64 -2.77 -24.76
N TYR A 381 1.69 -3.54 -24.54
CA TYR A 381 2.87 -3.12 -23.80
C TYR A 381 4.14 -3.65 -24.50
N SER A 382 5.12 -2.78 -24.70
CA SER A 382 6.41 -3.15 -25.27
C SER A 382 7.50 -2.17 -24.84
N GLY A 383 8.57 -2.69 -24.28
CA GLY A 383 9.63 -1.86 -23.71
C GLY A 383 9.10 -1.01 -22.57
N THR A 384 9.17 0.32 -22.70
CA THR A 384 8.58 1.27 -21.74
C THR A 384 7.24 1.83 -22.21
N ALA A 385 6.75 1.45 -23.40
CA ALA A 385 5.54 2.00 -23.97
C ALA A 385 4.32 1.13 -23.62
N LEU A 386 3.36 1.73 -22.93
CA LEU A 386 2.07 1.15 -22.59
C LEU A 386 0.95 1.89 -23.33
N TYR A 387 0.21 1.19 -24.16
CA TYR A 387 -0.99 1.69 -24.80
C TYR A 387 -2.20 1.31 -23.94
N PHE A 388 -2.99 2.30 -23.59
CA PHE A 388 -4.00 2.22 -22.54
C PHE A 388 -5.37 2.66 -23.04
N ILE A 389 -6.39 1.90 -22.71
CA ILE A 389 -7.79 2.24 -22.93
C ILE A 389 -8.39 2.66 -21.59
N LYS A 390 -8.94 3.87 -21.52
CA LYS A 390 -9.57 4.38 -20.30
C LYS A 390 -10.84 3.62 -19.95
N GLY A 391 -11.06 3.38 -18.68
CA GLY A 391 -12.36 2.98 -18.14
C GLY A 391 -13.40 4.10 -18.28
N GLU A 392 -14.67 3.74 -18.19
CA GLU A 392 -15.76 4.70 -18.26
C GLU A 392 -15.66 5.72 -17.11
N GLY A 393 -15.71 7.00 -17.44
CA GLY A 393 -15.59 8.09 -16.46
C GLY A 393 -14.18 8.29 -15.86
N SER A 394 -13.19 7.48 -16.27
CA SER A 394 -11.83 7.62 -15.78
C SER A 394 -11.19 8.93 -16.23
N PRO A 395 -10.51 9.67 -15.34
CA PRO A 395 -9.62 10.74 -15.75
C PRO A 395 -8.42 10.18 -16.54
N ASP A 396 -7.62 11.07 -17.12
CA ASP A 396 -6.36 10.69 -17.74
C ASP A 396 -5.30 10.38 -16.69
N PHE A 397 -4.39 9.42 -16.99
CA PHE A 397 -3.14 9.31 -16.26
C PHE A 397 -2.30 10.56 -16.50
N ALA A 398 -1.56 10.96 -15.48
CA ALA A 398 -0.59 12.05 -15.53
C ALA A 398 0.84 11.53 -15.37
N GLY A 399 1.84 12.34 -15.75
CA GLY A 399 3.23 12.05 -15.41
C GLY A 399 3.40 11.99 -13.88
N SER A 400 4.20 11.05 -13.41
CA SER A 400 4.41 10.69 -12.00
C SER A 400 3.28 9.90 -11.32
N ASP A 401 2.19 9.60 -12.00
CA ASP A 401 1.23 8.63 -11.46
C ASP A 401 1.87 7.26 -11.30
N THR A 402 1.48 6.56 -10.26
CA THR A 402 1.91 5.19 -9.97
C THR A 402 0.73 4.25 -10.00
N PHE A 403 0.93 3.07 -10.56
CA PHE A 403 -0.01 1.96 -10.48
C PHE A 403 0.75 0.67 -10.21
N ARG A 404 0.09 -0.33 -9.67
CA ARG A 404 0.70 -1.63 -9.46
C ARG A 404 0.47 -2.53 -10.66
N ASP A 405 1.55 -3.22 -11.06
CA ASP A 405 1.43 -4.45 -11.82
C ASP A 405 0.77 -5.49 -10.91
N VAL A 406 -0.36 -6.00 -11.32
CA VAL A 406 -1.11 -7.00 -10.55
C VAL A 406 -0.78 -8.37 -11.12
N PRO A 407 0.15 -9.13 -10.54
CA PRO A 407 0.29 -10.53 -10.90
C PRO A 407 -0.98 -11.26 -10.49
N LYS A 408 -1.60 -11.93 -11.45
CA LYS A 408 -2.82 -12.73 -11.23
C LYS A 408 -2.55 -14.03 -10.47
N LEU A 409 -1.35 -14.20 -9.92
CA LEU A 409 -0.94 -15.35 -9.12
C LEU A 409 -0.54 -14.87 -7.73
N ALA A 410 -1.08 -15.52 -6.71
CA ALA A 410 -0.64 -15.34 -5.34
C ALA A 410 0.87 -15.59 -5.23
N GLY A 411 1.61 -14.67 -4.60
CA GLY A 411 3.04 -14.85 -4.27
C GLY A 411 4.06 -14.22 -5.22
N GLY A 412 3.66 -13.50 -6.26
CA GLY A 412 4.61 -12.72 -7.09
C GLY A 412 4.95 -11.37 -6.47
N ALA A 413 6.23 -10.97 -6.53
CA ALA A 413 6.63 -9.61 -6.20
C ALA A 413 5.88 -8.61 -7.08
N ARG A 414 5.11 -7.73 -6.46
CA ARG A 414 4.30 -6.73 -7.17
C ARG A 414 5.13 -5.47 -7.35
N ALA A 415 5.58 -5.23 -8.58
CA ALA A 415 6.26 -3.98 -8.91
C ALA A 415 5.28 -2.81 -8.97
N VAL A 416 5.68 -1.66 -8.48
CA VAL A 416 4.98 -0.40 -8.70
C VAL A 416 5.57 0.22 -9.95
N ALA A 417 4.73 0.47 -10.96
CA ALA A 417 5.13 1.17 -12.16
C ALA A 417 4.85 2.67 -12.01
N THR A 418 5.80 3.50 -12.43
CA THR A 418 5.65 4.95 -12.47
C THR A 418 5.51 5.42 -13.92
N VAL A 419 4.54 6.27 -14.17
CA VAL A 419 4.33 6.91 -15.45
C VAL A 419 5.32 8.07 -15.62
N SER A 420 6.33 7.92 -16.47
CA SER A 420 7.31 8.98 -16.74
C SER A 420 6.76 10.09 -17.62
N SER A 421 5.94 9.75 -18.60
CA SER A 421 5.26 10.71 -19.48
C SER A 421 4.01 10.12 -20.08
N VAL A 422 3.11 11.00 -20.52
CA VAL A 422 1.84 10.66 -21.14
C VAL A 422 1.71 11.36 -22.47
N ALA A 423 1.34 10.61 -23.50
CA ALA A 423 0.83 11.14 -24.76
C ALA A 423 -0.64 10.74 -24.89
N VAL A 424 -1.52 11.72 -24.93
CA VAL A 424 -2.95 11.49 -25.17
C VAL A 424 -3.13 11.25 -26.65
N ALA A 425 -3.83 10.18 -27.00
CA ALA A 425 -4.21 9.94 -28.39
C ALA A 425 -5.15 11.05 -28.82
N THR A 426 -4.76 11.78 -29.84
CA THR A 426 -5.62 12.83 -30.41
C THR A 426 -6.87 12.21 -31.00
N THR A 427 -7.96 12.98 -31.11
CA THR A 427 -9.18 12.56 -31.84
C THR A 427 -8.97 12.58 -33.35
N ALA A 428 -7.79 12.99 -33.83
CA ALA A 428 -7.44 12.95 -35.22
C ALA A 428 -7.23 11.51 -35.69
N GLU A 429 -7.78 11.17 -36.85
CA GLU A 429 -7.60 9.87 -37.48
C GLU A 429 -6.13 9.72 -37.93
N GLU A 430 -5.54 8.58 -37.58
CA GLU A 430 -4.23 8.19 -38.10
C GLU A 430 -4.44 7.34 -39.35
N ALA A 431 -3.62 7.56 -40.36
CA ALA A 431 -3.82 6.98 -41.72
C ALA A 431 -3.93 5.44 -41.69
N GLU A 432 -3.20 4.78 -40.80
CA GLU A 432 -3.23 3.33 -40.65
C GLU A 432 -4.52 2.77 -40.03
N ASN A 433 -5.31 3.62 -39.38
CA ASN A 433 -6.54 3.25 -38.70
C ASN A 433 -7.81 3.62 -39.48
N LEU A 434 -7.67 4.20 -40.66
CA LEU A 434 -8.81 4.61 -41.47
C LEU A 434 -9.54 3.40 -42.05
N ILE A 435 -10.86 3.33 -41.81
CA ILE A 435 -11.78 2.40 -42.46
C ILE A 435 -12.30 3.03 -43.75
N VAL A 436 -12.52 4.35 -43.72
CA VAL A 436 -12.93 5.17 -44.88
C VAL A 436 -12.10 6.44 -44.84
N ASP A 437 -11.46 6.79 -45.95
CA ASP A 437 -10.59 7.94 -46.10
C ASP A 437 -11.16 8.88 -47.16
N GLY A 438 -11.48 10.10 -46.77
CA GLY A 438 -11.86 11.20 -47.64
C GLY A 438 -13.02 10.90 -48.61
N LYS A 439 -13.93 10.00 -48.28
CA LYS A 439 -15.01 9.59 -49.17
C LYS A 439 -16.01 10.73 -49.37
N ASN A 440 -16.16 11.10 -50.64
CA ASN A 440 -17.13 12.14 -51.01
C ASN A 440 -18.56 11.60 -51.03
N LEU A 441 -19.44 12.22 -50.26
CA LEU A 441 -20.87 11.94 -50.22
C LEU A 441 -21.63 13.10 -50.90
N THR A 442 -22.38 12.76 -51.96
CA THR A 442 -23.11 13.76 -52.71
C THR A 442 -24.29 14.35 -51.93
N ALA A 443 -24.80 15.50 -52.34
CA ALA A 443 -25.94 16.16 -51.71
C ALA A 443 -27.15 15.21 -51.60
N ASN A 444 -27.82 15.19 -50.45
CA ASN A 444 -29.02 14.40 -50.17
C ASN A 444 -28.86 12.89 -50.42
N SER A 445 -27.68 12.36 -50.24
CA SER A 445 -27.37 10.93 -50.38
C SER A 445 -27.05 10.25 -49.07
N THR A 446 -27.04 8.94 -49.06
CA THR A 446 -26.74 8.11 -47.89
C THR A 446 -25.72 7.03 -48.26
N GLU A 447 -24.76 6.80 -47.39
CA GLU A 447 -23.78 5.72 -47.46
C GLU A 447 -23.96 4.77 -46.28
N HIS A 448 -23.63 3.50 -46.50
CA HIS A 448 -23.64 2.47 -45.43
C HIS A 448 -22.27 1.78 -45.38
N ILE A 449 -21.66 1.77 -44.19
CA ILE A 449 -20.43 1.05 -43.88
C ILE A 449 -20.82 -0.08 -42.98
N THR A 450 -20.61 -1.31 -43.40
CA THR A 450 -21.08 -2.51 -42.74
C THR A 450 -19.93 -3.39 -42.29
N SER A 451 -20.24 -4.40 -41.47
CA SER A 451 -19.29 -5.42 -41.01
C SER A 451 -18.16 -4.89 -40.16
N ILE A 452 -18.43 -3.88 -39.34
CA ILE A 452 -17.49 -3.37 -38.34
C ILE A 452 -17.66 -4.18 -37.06
N VAL A 453 -16.56 -4.77 -36.60
CA VAL A 453 -16.49 -5.46 -35.30
C VAL A 453 -15.46 -4.75 -34.44
N LEU A 454 -15.88 -4.31 -33.28
CA LEU A 454 -15.04 -3.67 -32.29
C LEU A 454 -14.71 -4.67 -31.18
N ALA A 455 -13.45 -4.81 -30.87
CA ALA A 455 -13.03 -5.45 -29.63
C ALA A 455 -13.38 -4.55 -28.44
N PRO A 456 -13.45 -5.10 -27.22
CA PRO A 456 -13.68 -4.33 -26.02
C PRO A 456 -12.72 -3.13 -25.91
N GLY A 457 -13.25 -1.93 -25.63
CA GLY A 457 -12.51 -0.68 -25.52
C GLY A 457 -12.16 0.00 -26.85
N GLU A 458 -12.29 -0.66 -27.98
CA GLU A 458 -12.10 -0.01 -29.29
C GLU A 458 -13.24 0.96 -29.61
N ARG A 459 -12.94 1.97 -30.38
CA ARG A 459 -13.91 3.01 -30.72
C ARG A 459 -13.86 3.42 -32.17
N ILE A 460 -14.99 3.88 -32.65
CA ILE A 460 -15.11 4.52 -33.96
C ILE A 460 -15.01 6.03 -33.78
N VAL A 461 -14.08 6.63 -34.53
CA VAL A 461 -13.95 8.07 -34.68
C VAL A 461 -14.40 8.44 -36.06
N VAL A 462 -15.19 9.49 -36.19
CA VAL A 462 -15.69 10.01 -37.47
C VAL A 462 -15.39 11.49 -37.59
N SER A 463 -15.12 11.92 -38.83
CA SER A 463 -14.95 13.33 -39.18
C SER A 463 -15.66 13.66 -40.49
N SER A 464 -15.90 14.93 -40.73
CA SER A 464 -16.46 15.42 -41.94
C SER A 464 -15.93 16.83 -42.29
N ALA A 465 -15.68 17.09 -43.55
CA ALA A 465 -15.22 18.41 -43.97
C ALA A 465 -16.26 19.52 -43.72
N THR A 466 -17.53 19.17 -43.62
CA THR A 466 -18.63 20.11 -43.27
C THR A 466 -19.65 19.44 -42.34
N ALA A 467 -20.46 20.24 -41.67
CA ALA A 467 -21.51 19.74 -40.79
C ALA A 467 -22.73 19.14 -41.57
N ASN A 468 -22.56 18.74 -42.83
CA ASN A 468 -23.66 18.18 -43.63
C ASN A 468 -23.79 16.65 -43.46
N ASN A 469 -22.73 15.97 -43.05
CA ASN A 469 -22.74 14.52 -42.86
C ASN A 469 -23.16 14.16 -41.42
N ALA A 470 -24.27 13.44 -41.29
CA ALA A 470 -24.76 12.89 -40.04
C ALA A 470 -24.44 11.39 -39.98
N PHE A 471 -23.80 10.96 -38.89
CA PHE A 471 -23.39 9.58 -38.65
C PHE A 471 -24.31 8.92 -37.65
N THR A 472 -24.71 7.69 -37.92
CA THR A 472 -25.50 6.86 -36.99
C THR A 472 -24.87 5.47 -36.96
N ALA A 473 -24.40 5.03 -35.79
CA ALA A 473 -23.98 3.66 -35.55
C ALA A 473 -25.17 2.83 -35.10
N VAL A 474 -25.41 1.70 -35.77
CA VAL A 474 -26.50 0.76 -35.43
C VAL A 474 -25.89 -0.62 -35.26
N GLY A 475 -26.19 -1.30 -34.17
CA GLY A 475 -25.60 -2.62 -33.93
C GLY A 475 -26.05 -3.24 -32.60
N PHE A 476 -25.23 -4.10 -32.11
CA PHE A 476 -25.42 -4.75 -30.80
C PHE A 476 -24.07 -4.99 -30.11
N GLU A 477 -24.10 -5.01 -28.79
CA GLU A 477 -22.99 -5.36 -27.92
C GLU A 477 -23.09 -6.84 -27.53
N ASP A 478 -21.96 -7.52 -27.50
CA ASP A 478 -21.84 -8.90 -27.05
C ASP A 478 -21.04 -8.98 -25.74
N ALA A 479 -21.71 -9.37 -24.66
CA ALA A 479 -21.12 -9.53 -23.35
C ALA A 479 -20.26 -10.81 -23.19
N SER A 480 -20.19 -11.66 -24.23
CA SER A 480 -19.44 -12.92 -24.18
C SER A 480 -17.92 -12.75 -24.35
N THR A 481 -17.45 -11.54 -24.61
CA THR A 481 -16.03 -11.25 -24.83
C THR A 481 -15.54 -10.17 -23.88
N GLU A 482 -15.50 -10.49 -22.59
CA GLU A 482 -14.91 -9.59 -21.59
C GLU A 482 -13.39 -9.49 -21.78
N LEU A 483 -12.84 -8.28 -21.81
CA LEU A 483 -11.40 -8.05 -21.72
C LEU A 483 -10.83 -8.55 -20.38
N GLY A 484 -11.64 -8.55 -19.33
CA GLY A 484 -11.26 -8.97 -17.98
C GLY A 484 -11.28 -10.47 -17.74
N VAL A 485 -12.01 -11.25 -18.56
CA VAL A 485 -12.00 -12.71 -18.45
C VAL A 485 -10.90 -13.26 -19.31
N ARG A 486 -9.67 -13.16 -18.85
CA ARG A 486 -8.63 -14.05 -19.34
C ARG A 486 -8.71 -15.34 -18.55
N LEU A 487 -8.93 -16.41 -19.25
CA LEU A 487 -8.46 -17.72 -18.83
C LEU A 487 -6.91 -17.64 -18.84
N TYR A 488 -6.35 -17.14 -17.75
CA TYR A 488 -4.92 -17.24 -17.54
C TYR A 488 -4.59 -18.71 -17.35
N ASN A 489 -3.85 -19.27 -18.27
CA ASN A 489 -3.27 -20.61 -18.13
C ASN A 489 -1.87 -20.44 -17.51
N PRO A 490 -1.70 -20.67 -16.20
CA PRO A 490 -0.41 -20.51 -15.53
C PRO A 490 0.65 -21.52 -15.97
N THR A 491 0.27 -22.49 -16.81
CA THR A 491 1.18 -23.54 -17.29
C THR A 491 1.73 -23.26 -18.70
N ALA A 492 1.49 -22.08 -19.28
CA ALA A 492 1.92 -21.72 -20.62
C ALA A 492 3.16 -20.81 -20.65
N GLU A 493 4.01 -20.84 -19.63
CA GLU A 493 5.39 -20.33 -19.63
C GLU A 493 6.38 -21.43 -19.30
#